data_e577dee6cbbe3f4a1ff65c03977fcde8
#
_entry.id   e577dee6cbbe3f4a1ff65c03977fcde8
#
_cell.length_a   1.000
_cell.length_b   1.000
_cell.length_c   1.000
_cell.angle_alpha   90.00
_cell.angle_beta   90.00
_cell.angle_gamma   90.00
#
_symmetry.space_group_name_H-M   'P 1'
#
loop_
_entity.id
_entity.type
_entity.pdbx_description
1 polymer ?
#
loop_
_entity_poly.entity_id
_entity_poly.type
_entity_poly.pdbx_seq_one_letter_code
_entity_poly.pdbx_strand_id
1 'polypeptide(L)'
;MKKLLLIIFITGFGHTASADNPEPGQGFIEVPGGPVWYKVTGTGSGLPLLTLHGGPGGTSCGNALLERLGDERPVVRYDQLGSGRSGRPDDLTLWEVDRFVEALHTIRQELGLDQLHLYGHSWGGALAAAYVIEKGTEGVVSVTLSSPLLSTPDWIEDANYLRSQMPEDIQATLTKHEEAGTIDSEEYQAASREFYARHVSYGERQEEVTGCDDVPRSSLIYNYMWGPTEFRATGNLVDFDVTDRLHEIDTAVLLIAGEFDEARPERMLDYQKLIPGSQLVIIKDVAHASLSRKPVEYRATLEAFLDTAEMKQR
;
A
#
# COMPACT_ATOMS: atom_id res chain seq x y z
N MET A 1 20.59 73.74 1.31
CA MET A 1 20.88 72.30 1.58
C MET A 1 19.63 71.51 1.24
N LYS A 2 19.60 70.87 0.04
CA LYS A 2 18.47 70.03 -0.41
C LYS A 2 18.84 68.58 -0.02
N LYS A 3 18.04 67.95 0.83
CA LYS A 3 18.13 66.52 1.16
C LYS A 3 17.51 65.70 0.02
N LEU A 4 18.34 64.89 -0.61
CA LEU A 4 17.94 63.92 -1.62
C LEU A 4 17.42 62.65 -0.89
N LEU A 5 16.15 62.29 -1.07
CA LEU A 5 15.53 61.11 -0.52
C LEU A 5 15.73 59.97 -1.52
N LEU A 6 16.57 59.00 -1.19
CA LEU A 6 16.81 57.81 -2.00
C LEU A 6 15.73 56.78 -1.67
N ILE A 7 14.79 56.54 -2.60
CA ILE A 7 13.78 55.50 -2.49
C ILE A 7 14.40 54.23 -3.10
N ILE A 8 14.70 53.24 -2.24
CA ILE A 8 15.12 51.89 -2.68
C ILE A 8 13.90 51.08 -2.95
N PHE A 9 13.62 50.78 -4.23
CA PHE A 9 12.64 49.79 -4.64
C PHE A 9 13.25 48.40 -4.40
N ILE A 10 12.78 47.70 -3.37
CA ILE A 10 13.05 46.28 -3.20
C ILE A 10 12.06 45.54 -4.10
N THR A 11 12.51 45.14 -5.29
CA THR A 11 11.77 44.15 -6.11
C THR A 11 11.90 42.82 -5.45
N GLY A 12 10.87 42.41 -4.71
CA GLY A 12 10.74 41.04 -4.20
C GLY A 12 10.60 40.08 -5.40
N PHE A 13 11.68 39.40 -5.76
CA PHE A 13 11.57 38.20 -6.58
C PHE A 13 10.86 37.17 -5.72
N GLY A 14 9.58 36.95 -5.99
CA GLY A 14 8.87 35.77 -5.52
C GLY A 14 9.59 34.55 -6.11
N HIS A 15 10.38 33.86 -5.31
CA HIS A 15 10.76 32.50 -5.58
C HIS A 15 9.47 31.67 -5.47
N THR A 16 8.88 31.30 -6.60
CA THR A 16 8.07 30.10 -6.64
C THR A 16 9.05 28.96 -6.38
N ALA A 17 9.12 28.52 -5.14
CA ALA A 17 9.81 27.28 -4.82
C ALA A 17 9.05 26.19 -5.61
N SER A 18 9.65 25.70 -6.70
CA SER A 18 9.36 24.37 -7.20
C SER A 18 9.75 23.46 -6.03
N ALA A 19 8.81 22.71 -5.49
CA ALA A 19 9.14 21.69 -4.52
C ALA A 19 10.14 20.74 -5.20
N ASP A 20 11.38 20.76 -4.77
CA ASP A 20 12.39 19.86 -5.31
C ASP A 20 12.02 18.43 -4.86
N ASN A 21 12.15 17.47 -5.75
CA ASN A 21 11.95 16.06 -5.42
C ASN A 21 12.88 15.65 -4.24
N PRO A 22 12.44 14.70 -3.39
CA PRO A 22 13.29 14.26 -2.27
C PRO A 22 14.57 13.60 -2.80
N GLU A 23 15.71 13.95 -2.19
CA GLU A 23 17.01 13.39 -2.55
C GLU A 23 17.10 11.91 -2.17
N PRO A 24 17.81 11.07 -2.98
CA PRO A 24 18.06 9.69 -2.64
C PRO A 24 18.76 9.52 -1.30
N GLY A 25 18.28 8.59 -0.49
CA GLY A 25 18.82 8.34 0.83
C GLY A 25 17.94 7.44 1.67
N GLN A 26 18.33 7.24 2.91
CA GLN A 26 17.49 6.54 3.89
C GLN A 26 17.70 7.15 5.27
N GLY A 27 16.70 7.00 6.13
CA GLY A 27 16.76 7.56 7.47
C GLY A 27 15.57 7.13 8.31
N PHE A 28 15.31 7.91 9.36
CA PHE A 28 14.20 7.73 10.24
C PHE A 28 13.42 9.04 10.38
N ILE A 29 12.10 8.93 10.45
CA ILE A 29 11.18 10.02 10.75
C ILE A 29 10.46 9.68 12.04
N GLU A 30 10.40 10.63 12.98
CA GLU A 30 9.63 10.44 14.20
C GLU A 30 8.14 10.63 13.92
N VAL A 31 7.36 9.60 14.23
CA VAL A 31 5.90 9.63 14.17
C VAL A 31 5.33 9.34 15.57
N PRO A 32 4.04 9.59 15.85
CA PRO A 32 3.43 9.16 17.09
C PRO A 32 3.63 7.65 17.32
N GLY A 33 4.40 7.30 18.35
CA GLY A 33 4.74 5.91 18.69
C GLY A 33 6.20 5.52 18.42
N GLY A 34 6.98 6.33 17.69
CA GLY A 34 8.42 6.09 17.52
C GLY A 34 8.95 6.30 16.11
N PRO A 35 10.25 5.99 15.86
CA PRO A 35 10.90 6.21 14.58
C PRO A 35 10.41 5.25 13.50
N VAL A 36 10.13 5.79 12.33
CA VAL A 36 9.77 5.04 11.11
C VAL A 36 10.93 5.14 10.12
N TRP A 37 11.42 3.98 9.69
CA TRP A 37 12.48 3.91 8.67
C TRP A 37 11.90 4.18 7.29
N TYR A 38 12.61 4.98 6.49
CA TYR A 38 12.29 5.22 5.08
C TYR A 38 13.53 5.11 4.19
N LYS A 39 13.30 4.94 2.89
CA LYS A 39 14.29 5.01 1.83
C LYS A 39 13.71 5.71 0.60
N VAL A 40 14.50 6.65 0.05
CA VAL A 40 14.25 7.27 -1.25
C VAL A 40 15.24 6.70 -2.25
N THR A 41 14.76 6.27 -3.42
CA THR A 41 15.58 5.72 -4.50
C THR A 41 15.24 6.43 -5.80
N GLY A 42 16.27 6.75 -6.59
CA GLY A 42 16.13 7.38 -7.90
C GLY A 42 16.17 8.90 -7.88
N THR A 43 16.44 9.46 -9.05
CA THR A 43 16.58 10.91 -9.31
C THR A 43 15.80 11.35 -10.53
N GLY A 44 14.87 10.53 -11.00
CA GLY A 44 14.00 10.87 -12.14
C GLY A 44 13.18 12.13 -11.86
N SER A 45 12.77 12.82 -12.91
CA SER A 45 12.13 14.15 -12.80
C SER A 45 10.61 14.10 -12.61
N GLY A 46 9.99 12.91 -12.70
CA GLY A 46 8.56 12.73 -12.41
C GLY A 46 8.23 12.94 -10.94
N LEU A 47 6.95 13.07 -10.61
CA LEU A 47 6.52 13.22 -9.22
C LEU A 47 6.85 11.97 -8.39
N PRO A 48 7.21 12.13 -7.09
CA PRO A 48 7.55 11.01 -6.22
C PRO A 48 6.44 9.98 -6.09
N LEU A 49 6.80 8.70 -6.04
CA LEU A 49 5.91 7.59 -5.74
C LEU A 49 6.12 7.15 -4.29
N LEU A 50 5.17 7.45 -3.41
CA LEU A 50 5.17 6.98 -2.02
C LEU A 50 4.44 5.64 -1.92
N THR A 51 5.11 4.62 -1.38
CA THR A 51 4.60 3.25 -1.39
C THR A 51 4.28 2.71 0.00
N LEU A 52 3.09 2.15 0.16
CA LEU A 52 2.55 1.57 1.38
C LEU A 52 2.51 0.04 1.26
N HIS A 53 3.20 -0.65 2.16
CA HIS A 53 3.24 -2.12 2.14
C HIS A 53 2.00 -2.77 2.76
N GLY A 54 1.76 -4.02 2.39
CA GLY A 54 0.69 -4.85 2.91
C GLY A 54 0.99 -5.45 4.30
N GLY A 55 0.15 -6.31 4.72
CA GLY A 55 0.08 -6.94 6.03
C GLY A 55 -1.33 -6.79 6.60
N PRO A 56 -1.54 -6.03 7.70
CA PRO A 56 -0.62 -5.15 8.46
C PRO A 56 0.60 -5.88 9.05
N GLY A 57 1.62 -5.13 9.46
CA GLY A 57 2.84 -5.74 10.01
C GLY A 57 3.79 -6.36 8.98
N GLY A 58 3.55 -6.17 7.68
CA GLY A 58 4.48 -6.51 6.61
C GLY A 58 5.72 -5.60 6.60
N THR A 59 6.43 -5.54 5.47
CA THR A 59 7.57 -4.63 5.29
C THR A 59 7.57 -4.00 3.90
N SER A 60 8.21 -2.86 3.76
CA SER A 60 8.37 -2.17 2.47
C SER A 60 9.12 -2.99 1.41
N CYS A 61 9.74 -4.09 1.81
CA CYS A 61 10.37 -5.04 0.90
C CYS A 61 9.38 -5.65 -0.10
N GLY A 62 8.09 -5.73 0.24
CA GLY A 62 7.05 -6.12 -0.71
C GLY A 62 6.96 -5.22 -1.94
N ASN A 63 7.31 -3.94 -1.78
CA ASN A 63 7.26 -2.92 -2.82
C ASN A 63 8.64 -2.59 -3.42
N ALA A 64 9.73 -3.24 -2.99
CA ALA A 64 11.09 -2.86 -3.38
C ALA A 64 11.36 -2.95 -4.89
N LEU A 65 10.63 -3.79 -5.63
CA LEU A 65 10.75 -3.86 -7.10
C LEU A 65 10.26 -2.58 -7.81
N LEU A 66 9.50 -1.72 -7.12
CA LEU A 66 9.12 -0.41 -7.63
C LEU A 66 10.29 0.59 -7.63
N GLU A 67 11.37 0.33 -6.86
CA GLU A 67 12.59 1.14 -6.92
C GLU A 67 13.23 1.16 -8.33
N ARG A 68 12.86 0.21 -9.20
CA ARG A 68 13.27 0.20 -10.62
C ARG A 68 12.68 1.35 -11.45
N LEU A 69 11.68 2.07 -10.93
CA LEU A 69 11.16 3.31 -11.53
C LEU A 69 12.00 4.54 -11.16
N GLY A 70 13.14 4.35 -10.51
CA GLY A 70 13.99 5.43 -10.01
C GLY A 70 14.62 6.33 -11.08
N ASP A 71 14.73 5.85 -12.31
CA ASP A 71 15.22 6.64 -13.46
C ASP A 71 14.15 7.63 -13.97
N GLU A 72 12.86 7.31 -13.77
CA GLU A 72 11.71 8.12 -14.16
C GLU A 72 11.27 9.08 -13.04
N ARG A 73 11.25 8.59 -11.79
CA ARG A 73 10.77 9.34 -10.62
C ARG A 73 11.38 8.84 -9.30
N PRO A 74 11.48 9.67 -8.26
CA PRO A 74 11.83 9.18 -6.94
C PRO A 74 10.80 8.19 -6.41
N VAL A 75 11.27 7.08 -5.86
CA VAL A 75 10.43 6.08 -5.19
C VAL A 75 10.73 6.09 -3.70
N VAL A 76 9.72 6.42 -2.92
CA VAL A 76 9.78 6.44 -1.46
C VAL A 76 9.08 5.20 -0.92
N ARG A 77 9.79 4.41 -0.12
CA ARG A 77 9.20 3.33 0.65
C ARG A 77 9.58 3.45 2.11
N TYR A 78 8.71 3.04 2.99
CA TYR A 78 8.94 3.04 4.42
C TYR A 78 8.39 1.77 5.07
N ASP A 79 9.03 1.32 6.13
CA ASP A 79 8.50 0.26 6.97
C ASP A 79 7.54 0.91 7.97
N GLN A 80 6.26 0.51 7.97
CA GLN A 80 5.27 1.07 8.89
C GLN A 80 5.67 0.79 10.35
N LEU A 81 5.25 1.66 11.26
CA LEU A 81 5.57 1.52 12.69
C LEU A 81 5.26 0.10 13.18
N GLY A 82 6.14 -0.46 13.98
CA GLY A 82 6.02 -1.81 14.54
C GLY A 82 6.53 -2.93 13.65
N SER A 83 6.97 -2.65 12.42
CA SER A 83 7.47 -3.67 11.49
C SER A 83 8.77 -3.25 10.81
N GLY A 84 9.42 -4.18 10.15
CA GLY A 84 10.64 -3.93 9.41
C GLY A 84 11.76 -3.37 10.26
N ARG A 85 12.32 -2.27 9.80
CA ARG A 85 13.42 -1.51 10.43
C ARG A 85 12.91 -0.41 11.36
N SER A 86 11.58 -0.17 11.39
CA SER A 86 10.95 0.85 12.22
C SER A 86 10.86 0.46 13.68
N GLY A 87 10.63 1.45 14.55
CA GLY A 87 10.41 1.26 15.98
C GLY A 87 9.29 0.25 16.27
N ARG A 88 9.42 -0.49 17.37
CA ARG A 88 8.47 -1.55 17.77
C ARG A 88 7.95 -1.28 19.18
N PRO A 89 7.06 -0.29 19.33
CA PRO A 89 6.46 -0.01 20.64
C PRO A 89 5.56 -1.16 21.08
N ASP A 90 5.45 -1.34 22.41
CA ASP A 90 4.59 -2.36 23.01
C ASP A 90 3.14 -1.88 23.23
N ASP A 91 2.82 -0.65 22.82
CA ASP A 91 1.50 -0.03 23.00
C ASP A 91 0.53 -0.47 21.89
N LEU A 92 -0.41 -1.34 22.24
CA LEU A 92 -1.42 -1.86 21.32
C LEU A 92 -2.40 -0.79 20.81
N THR A 93 -2.53 0.36 21.48
CA THR A 93 -3.41 1.46 21.05
C THR A 93 -2.88 2.20 19.82
N LEU A 94 -1.65 1.89 19.39
CA LEU A 94 -1.06 2.42 18.18
C LEU A 94 -1.47 1.64 16.91
N TRP A 95 -2.05 0.45 17.06
CA TRP A 95 -2.41 -0.42 15.94
C TRP A 95 -3.86 -0.17 15.50
N GLU A 96 -4.18 1.09 15.21
CA GLU A 96 -5.46 1.56 14.70
C GLU A 96 -5.27 2.28 13.36
N VAL A 97 -6.25 2.20 12.47
CA VAL A 97 -6.19 2.80 11.11
C VAL A 97 -5.79 4.28 11.16
N ASP A 98 -6.44 5.05 12.05
CA ASP A 98 -6.20 6.48 12.20
C ASP A 98 -4.75 6.80 12.57
N ARG A 99 -4.09 5.93 13.37
CA ARG A 99 -2.68 6.10 13.75
C ARG A 99 -1.75 5.90 12.56
N PHE A 100 -2.04 4.93 11.70
CA PHE A 100 -1.29 4.75 10.46
C PHE A 100 -1.53 5.89 9.47
N VAL A 101 -2.74 6.44 9.38
CA VAL A 101 -3.07 7.64 8.59
C VAL A 101 -2.28 8.86 9.07
N GLU A 102 -2.21 9.11 10.39
CA GLU A 102 -1.40 10.20 10.95
C GLU A 102 0.11 10.00 10.72
N ALA A 103 0.61 8.77 10.86
CA ALA A 103 2.01 8.46 10.58
C ALA A 103 2.35 8.73 9.11
N LEU A 104 1.49 8.30 8.17
CA LEU A 104 1.64 8.57 6.74
C LEU A 104 1.65 10.07 6.44
N HIS A 105 0.75 10.83 7.08
CA HIS A 105 0.68 12.28 6.94
C HIS A 105 1.98 12.95 7.41
N THR A 106 2.51 12.55 8.55
CA THR A 106 3.79 13.03 9.09
C THR A 106 4.95 12.72 8.13
N ILE A 107 5.02 11.48 7.62
CA ILE A 107 6.07 11.07 6.65
C ILE A 107 6.00 11.93 5.39
N ARG A 108 4.81 12.18 4.86
CA ARG A 108 4.60 13.04 3.70
C ARG A 108 5.12 14.46 3.95
N GLN A 109 4.82 15.04 5.11
CA GLN A 109 5.26 16.39 5.48
C GLN A 109 6.77 16.48 5.69
N GLU A 110 7.36 15.56 6.45
CA GLU A 110 8.80 15.55 6.78
C GLU A 110 9.69 15.32 5.54
N LEU A 111 9.18 14.61 4.52
CA LEU A 111 9.88 14.41 3.25
C LEU A 111 9.57 15.49 2.20
N GLY A 112 8.74 16.49 2.52
CA GLY A 112 8.38 17.55 1.61
C GLY A 112 7.62 17.07 0.35
N LEU A 113 6.81 16.00 0.48
CA LEU A 113 6.06 15.43 -0.63
C LEU A 113 4.77 16.23 -0.88
N ASP A 114 4.93 17.47 -1.34
CA ASP A 114 3.81 18.39 -1.61
C ASP A 114 2.90 17.84 -2.72
N GLN A 115 3.50 17.33 -3.80
CA GLN A 115 2.84 16.58 -4.86
C GLN A 115 3.44 15.19 -4.97
N LEU A 116 2.58 14.16 -5.07
CA LEU A 116 3.02 12.78 -5.11
C LEU A 116 1.98 11.87 -5.78
N HIS A 117 2.45 10.69 -6.17
CA HIS A 117 1.62 9.51 -6.40
C HIS A 117 1.63 8.64 -5.16
N LEU A 118 0.47 8.14 -4.74
CA LEU A 118 0.33 7.23 -3.62
C LEU A 118 0.05 5.81 -4.13
N TYR A 119 0.85 4.86 -3.68
CA TYR A 119 0.67 3.44 -4.01
C TYR A 119 0.47 2.63 -2.75
N GLY A 120 -0.57 1.80 -2.71
CA GLY A 120 -0.81 0.88 -1.60
C GLY A 120 -1.13 -0.52 -2.07
N HIS A 121 -0.47 -1.55 -1.48
CA HIS A 121 -0.74 -2.95 -1.75
C HIS A 121 -1.42 -3.61 -0.56
N SER A 122 -2.52 -4.37 -0.82
CA SER A 122 -3.24 -5.11 0.21
C SER A 122 -3.73 -4.19 1.35
N TRP A 123 -3.34 -4.41 2.61
CA TRP A 123 -3.50 -3.47 3.71
C TRP A 123 -2.96 -2.06 3.39
N GLY A 124 -1.84 -1.94 2.66
CA GLY A 124 -1.36 -0.65 2.18
C GLY A 124 -2.35 0.06 1.27
N GLY A 125 -3.17 -0.69 0.53
CA GLY A 125 -4.30 -0.16 -0.26
C GLY A 125 -5.43 0.35 0.63
N ALA A 126 -5.76 -0.36 1.72
CA ALA A 126 -6.69 0.12 2.75
C ALA A 126 -6.21 1.46 3.34
N LEU A 127 -4.93 1.52 3.72
CA LEU A 127 -4.31 2.73 4.29
C LEU A 127 -4.29 3.89 3.29
N ALA A 128 -4.01 3.62 2.00
CA ALA A 128 -4.04 4.66 0.95
C ALA A 128 -5.45 5.23 0.77
N ALA A 129 -6.47 4.38 0.70
CA ALA A 129 -7.87 4.80 0.59
C ALA A 129 -8.31 5.58 1.84
N ALA A 130 -8.06 5.05 3.04
CA ALA A 130 -8.38 5.74 4.30
C ALA A 130 -7.69 7.12 4.38
N TYR A 131 -6.42 7.20 3.96
CA TYR A 131 -5.67 8.44 3.98
C TYR A 131 -6.32 9.53 3.11
N VAL A 132 -6.64 9.22 1.84
CA VAL A 132 -7.22 10.24 0.95
C VAL A 132 -8.68 10.59 1.30
N ILE A 133 -9.41 9.67 1.92
CA ILE A 133 -10.75 9.92 2.45
C ILE A 133 -10.70 10.83 3.68
N GLU A 134 -9.76 10.62 4.61
CA GLU A 134 -9.68 11.38 5.87
C GLU A 134 -8.90 12.70 5.73
N LYS A 135 -7.84 12.73 4.93
CA LYS A 135 -6.97 13.92 4.75
C LYS A 135 -7.25 14.69 3.47
N GLY A 136 -8.09 14.16 2.58
CA GLY A 136 -8.32 14.72 1.26
C GLY A 136 -7.24 14.38 0.25
N THR A 137 -7.48 14.79 -1.00
CA THR A 137 -6.60 14.49 -2.14
C THR A 137 -5.65 15.63 -2.50
N GLU A 138 -5.56 16.71 -1.69
CA GLU A 138 -4.68 17.85 -1.98
C GLU A 138 -3.22 17.39 -2.13
N GLY A 139 -2.62 17.68 -3.29
CA GLY A 139 -1.27 17.24 -3.67
C GLY A 139 -1.13 15.75 -3.99
N VAL A 140 -2.16 14.93 -3.83
CA VAL A 140 -2.15 13.53 -4.27
C VAL A 140 -2.64 13.47 -5.72
N VAL A 141 -1.69 13.36 -6.66
CA VAL A 141 -1.94 13.39 -8.11
C VAL A 141 -2.62 12.11 -8.60
N SER A 142 -2.29 10.99 -7.98
CA SER A 142 -3.00 9.73 -8.21
C SER A 142 -2.86 8.76 -7.03
N VAL A 143 -3.77 7.80 -6.97
CA VAL A 143 -3.74 6.67 -6.03
C VAL A 143 -3.76 5.37 -6.81
N THR A 144 -2.79 4.49 -6.54
CA THR A 144 -2.82 3.10 -7.03
C THR A 144 -3.19 2.17 -5.89
N LEU A 145 -4.29 1.47 -6.05
CA LEU A 145 -4.84 0.49 -5.12
C LEU A 145 -4.53 -0.92 -5.68
N SER A 146 -3.43 -1.50 -5.22
CA SER A 146 -2.97 -2.82 -5.67
C SER A 146 -3.54 -3.90 -4.78
N SER A 147 -4.44 -4.74 -5.33
CA SER A 147 -5.12 -5.82 -4.58
C SER A 147 -5.61 -5.34 -3.20
N PRO A 148 -6.34 -4.21 -3.11
CA PRO A 148 -6.58 -3.51 -1.86
C PRO A 148 -7.59 -4.22 -0.96
N LEU A 149 -7.40 -4.15 0.35
CA LEU A 149 -8.42 -4.42 1.37
C LEU A 149 -9.26 -3.15 1.56
N LEU A 150 -10.41 -3.02 0.89
CA LEU A 150 -11.31 -1.86 1.04
C LEU A 150 -12.51 -2.12 1.96
N SER A 151 -12.86 -3.41 2.15
CA SER A 151 -13.89 -3.87 3.09
C SER A 151 -13.49 -5.25 3.61
N THR A 152 -13.40 -5.41 4.92
CA THR A 152 -13.16 -6.73 5.52
C THR A 152 -14.34 -7.69 5.34
N PRO A 153 -15.62 -7.26 5.48
CA PRO A 153 -16.75 -8.11 5.11
C PRO A 153 -16.67 -8.66 3.69
N ASP A 154 -16.37 -7.81 2.70
CA ASP A 154 -16.20 -8.20 1.31
C ASP A 154 -15.03 -9.18 1.11
N TRP A 155 -13.90 -8.91 1.76
CA TRP A 155 -12.72 -9.77 1.71
C TRP A 155 -13.04 -11.18 2.23
N ILE A 156 -13.74 -11.28 3.34
CA ILE A 156 -14.12 -12.57 3.94
C ILE A 156 -15.17 -13.30 3.08
N GLU A 157 -16.10 -12.57 2.45
CA GLU A 157 -17.02 -13.17 1.47
C GLU A 157 -16.26 -13.80 0.30
N ASP A 158 -15.31 -13.06 -0.28
CA ASP A 158 -14.47 -13.53 -1.38
C ASP A 158 -13.56 -14.69 -0.96
N ALA A 159 -12.94 -14.62 0.22
CA ALA A 159 -12.15 -15.71 0.77
C ALA A 159 -12.98 -17.00 0.97
N ASN A 160 -14.21 -16.88 1.47
CA ASN A 160 -15.13 -18.01 1.62
C ASN A 160 -15.52 -18.60 0.26
N TYR A 161 -15.77 -17.75 -0.75
CA TYR A 161 -16.01 -18.21 -2.11
C TYR A 161 -14.81 -19.00 -2.65
N LEU A 162 -13.60 -18.47 -2.54
CA LEU A 162 -12.38 -19.14 -3.02
C LEU A 162 -12.10 -20.44 -2.26
N ARG A 163 -12.34 -20.47 -0.95
CA ARG A 163 -12.28 -21.70 -0.16
C ARG A 163 -13.26 -22.77 -0.65
N SER A 164 -14.49 -22.38 -1.04
CA SER A 164 -15.48 -23.30 -1.56
C SER A 164 -15.08 -23.95 -2.90
N GLN A 165 -14.11 -23.36 -3.61
CA GLN A 165 -13.56 -23.91 -4.87
C GLN A 165 -12.33 -24.81 -4.64
N MET A 166 -11.86 -24.95 -3.41
CA MET A 166 -10.75 -25.84 -3.06
C MET A 166 -11.21 -27.31 -2.98
N PRO A 167 -10.28 -28.28 -3.02
CA PRO A 167 -10.61 -29.70 -2.79
C PRO A 167 -11.35 -29.91 -1.46
N GLU A 168 -12.32 -30.83 -1.44
CA GLU A 168 -13.19 -31.07 -0.28
C GLU A 168 -12.42 -31.44 1.00
N ASP A 169 -11.32 -32.18 0.87
CA ASP A 169 -10.45 -32.57 1.98
C ASP A 169 -9.75 -31.37 2.61
N ILE A 170 -9.33 -30.40 1.78
CA ILE A 170 -8.74 -29.14 2.25
C ILE A 170 -9.80 -28.32 2.98
N GLN A 171 -11.00 -28.16 2.40
CA GLN A 171 -12.11 -27.45 3.05
C GLN A 171 -12.45 -28.06 4.42
N ALA A 172 -12.59 -29.38 4.46
CA ALA A 172 -12.89 -30.13 5.69
C ALA A 172 -11.80 -29.95 6.76
N THR A 173 -10.54 -29.98 6.34
CA THR A 173 -9.38 -29.77 7.25
C THR A 173 -9.41 -28.37 7.85
N LEU A 174 -9.58 -27.34 7.04
CA LEU A 174 -9.67 -25.96 7.52
C LEU A 174 -10.80 -25.80 8.52
N THR A 175 -12.01 -26.24 8.18
CA THR A 175 -13.19 -26.14 9.05
C THR A 175 -13.00 -26.88 10.37
N LYS A 176 -12.52 -28.14 10.33
CA LYS A 176 -12.25 -28.97 11.51
C LYS A 176 -11.37 -28.25 12.53
N HIS A 177 -10.28 -27.66 12.07
CA HIS A 177 -9.31 -27.01 12.96
C HIS A 177 -9.76 -25.64 13.43
N GLU A 178 -10.52 -24.90 12.62
CA GLU A 178 -11.13 -23.62 13.01
C GLU A 178 -12.17 -23.81 14.11
N GLU A 179 -13.04 -24.83 13.99
CA GLU A 179 -14.04 -25.18 15.02
C GLU A 179 -13.40 -25.70 16.31
N ALA A 180 -12.30 -26.47 16.18
CA ALA A 180 -11.56 -27.00 17.34
C ALA A 180 -10.61 -26.00 17.98
N GLY A 181 -10.35 -24.85 17.37
CA GLY A 181 -9.35 -23.87 17.85
C GLY A 181 -7.90 -24.37 17.73
N THR A 182 -7.62 -25.33 16.83
CA THR A 182 -6.30 -25.97 16.65
C THR A 182 -5.61 -25.51 15.35
N ILE A 183 -5.68 -24.21 15.05
CA ILE A 183 -5.15 -23.60 13.84
C ILE A 183 -3.61 -23.62 13.74
N ASP A 184 -2.91 -23.92 14.83
CA ASP A 184 -1.45 -24.11 14.85
C ASP A 184 -1.00 -25.52 14.43
N SER A 185 -1.96 -26.44 14.16
CA SER A 185 -1.64 -27.79 13.74
C SER A 185 -0.97 -27.84 12.35
N GLU A 186 -0.09 -28.83 12.13
CA GLU A 186 0.54 -29.02 10.83
C GLU A 186 -0.48 -29.26 9.71
N GLU A 187 -1.60 -29.96 10.00
CA GLU A 187 -2.68 -30.20 9.04
C GLU A 187 -3.31 -28.89 8.58
N TYR A 188 -3.65 -27.98 9.52
CA TYR A 188 -4.23 -26.69 9.20
C TYR A 188 -3.25 -25.82 8.41
N GLN A 189 -1.98 -25.78 8.84
CA GLN A 189 -0.95 -25.02 8.15
C GLN A 189 -0.68 -25.55 6.74
N ALA A 190 -0.75 -26.87 6.52
CA ALA A 190 -0.65 -27.47 5.20
C ALA A 190 -1.85 -27.07 4.31
N ALA A 191 -3.06 -27.17 4.82
CA ALA A 191 -4.27 -26.75 4.11
C ALA A 191 -4.26 -25.25 3.78
N SER A 192 -3.79 -24.39 4.70
CA SER A 192 -3.63 -22.97 4.47
C SER A 192 -2.62 -22.65 3.36
N ARG A 193 -1.50 -23.40 3.29
CA ARG A 193 -0.51 -23.25 2.21
C ARG A 193 -1.11 -23.53 0.83
N GLU A 194 -2.08 -24.44 0.71
CA GLU A 194 -2.80 -24.69 -0.56
C GLU A 194 -3.60 -23.47 -1.02
N PHE A 195 -4.26 -22.76 -0.09
CA PHE A 195 -4.94 -21.49 -0.39
C PHE A 195 -3.92 -20.43 -0.85
N TYR A 196 -2.84 -20.26 -0.08
CA TYR A 196 -1.81 -19.27 -0.40
C TYR A 196 -1.12 -19.53 -1.75
N ALA A 197 -0.88 -20.81 -2.09
CA ALA A 197 -0.27 -21.17 -3.36
C ALA A 197 -1.16 -20.80 -4.56
N ARG A 198 -2.49 -20.78 -4.38
CA ARG A 198 -3.47 -20.48 -5.44
C ARG A 198 -3.78 -18.99 -5.54
N HIS A 199 -3.97 -18.32 -4.39
CA HIS A 199 -4.59 -16.99 -4.34
C HIS A 199 -3.67 -15.88 -3.84
N VAL A 200 -2.53 -16.23 -3.22
CA VAL A 200 -1.54 -15.25 -2.76
C VAL A 200 -0.25 -15.30 -3.57
N SER A 201 0.33 -16.48 -3.76
CA SER A 201 1.69 -16.64 -4.28
C SER A 201 1.76 -17.39 -5.62
N TYR A 202 0.66 -17.48 -6.36
CA TYR A 202 0.62 -18.17 -7.64
C TYR A 202 1.63 -17.58 -8.64
N GLY A 203 2.32 -18.48 -9.38
CA GLY A 203 3.38 -18.13 -10.30
C GLY A 203 4.77 -18.08 -9.65
N GLU A 204 5.81 -18.04 -10.48
CA GLU A 204 7.20 -17.98 -10.02
C GLU A 204 7.66 -16.53 -9.85
N ARG A 205 8.50 -16.28 -8.83
CA ARG A 205 9.15 -14.98 -8.67
C ARG A 205 10.14 -14.77 -9.81
N GLN A 206 10.06 -13.63 -10.51
CA GLN A 206 10.89 -13.35 -11.68
C GLN A 206 12.09 -12.43 -11.39
N GLU A 207 12.02 -11.61 -10.36
CA GLU A 207 13.13 -10.72 -9.97
C GLU A 207 13.43 -10.84 -8.49
N GLU A 208 14.71 -10.77 -8.15
CA GLU A 208 15.16 -10.72 -6.77
C GLU A 208 15.16 -9.28 -6.24
N VAL A 209 14.95 -9.17 -4.95
CA VAL A 209 15.01 -7.91 -4.19
C VAL A 209 16.26 -7.96 -3.32
N THR A 210 17.14 -6.99 -3.44
CA THR A 210 18.34 -6.85 -2.61
C THR A 210 18.08 -5.99 -1.38
N GLY A 211 18.83 -6.23 -0.30
CA GLY A 211 18.76 -5.44 0.93
C GLY A 211 17.46 -5.65 1.73
N CYS A 212 16.80 -6.79 1.48
CA CYS A 212 15.57 -7.22 2.16
C CYS A 212 15.73 -8.51 2.94
N ASP A 213 16.94 -9.08 2.94
CA ASP A 213 17.28 -10.22 3.77
C ASP A 213 17.18 -9.81 5.25
N ASP A 214 16.61 -10.69 6.06
CA ASP A 214 16.49 -10.50 7.51
C ASP A 214 15.67 -9.26 7.97
N VAL A 215 14.84 -8.66 7.09
CA VAL A 215 13.91 -7.59 7.50
C VAL A 215 12.66 -8.21 8.14
N PRO A 216 12.47 -8.09 9.46
CA PRO A 216 11.47 -8.87 10.16
C PRO A 216 10.06 -8.29 9.98
N ARG A 217 9.10 -9.14 9.63
CA ARG A 217 7.67 -8.83 9.73
C ARG A 217 7.22 -8.82 11.20
N SER A 218 6.02 -8.34 11.47
CA SER A 218 5.40 -8.36 12.78
C SER A 218 4.16 -9.24 12.78
N SER A 219 4.30 -10.47 13.25
CA SER A 219 3.15 -11.36 13.47
C SER A 219 2.23 -10.85 14.59
N LEU A 220 2.77 -10.09 15.55
CA LEU A 220 1.97 -9.47 16.60
C LEU A 220 0.94 -8.50 16.00
N ILE A 221 1.40 -7.55 15.16
CA ILE A 221 0.51 -6.56 14.52
C ILE A 221 -0.45 -7.26 13.56
N TYR A 222 0.04 -8.22 12.77
CA TYR A 222 -0.80 -8.97 11.86
C TYR A 222 -1.96 -9.66 12.59
N ASN A 223 -1.67 -10.40 13.65
CA ASN A 223 -2.68 -11.10 14.44
C ASN A 223 -3.62 -10.16 15.22
N TYR A 224 -3.10 -9.02 15.71
CA TYR A 224 -3.88 -8.05 16.45
C TYR A 224 -4.86 -7.30 15.54
N MET A 225 -4.41 -6.87 14.37
CA MET A 225 -5.24 -6.08 13.45
C MET A 225 -6.08 -6.94 12.52
N TRP A 226 -5.51 -7.99 11.96
CA TRP A 226 -6.18 -8.87 11.00
C TRP A 226 -6.63 -10.19 11.61
N GLY A 227 -5.71 -11.09 11.86
CA GLY A 227 -6.01 -12.43 12.37
C GLY A 227 -4.96 -13.46 11.93
N PRO A 228 -5.26 -14.75 12.10
CA PRO A 228 -4.25 -15.80 11.91
C PRO A 228 -3.94 -16.13 10.45
N THR A 229 -4.85 -15.86 9.51
CA THR A 229 -4.69 -16.20 8.07
C THR A 229 -5.38 -15.16 7.20
N GLU A 230 -5.03 -15.10 5.90
CA GLU A 230 -5.64 -14.18 4.92
C GLU A 230 -7.16 -14.34 4.80
N PHE A 231 -7.69 -15.51 5.07
CA PHE A 231 -9.11 -15.84 4.98
C PHE A 231 -9.84 -15.87 6.33
N ARG A 232 -9.23 -15.32 7.41
CA ARG A 232 -9.85 -15.31 8.75
C ARG A 232 -9.52 -14.03 9.51
N ALA A 233 -10.37 -13.02 9.35
CA ALA A 233 -10.27 -11.78 10.12
C ALA A 233 -10.88 -11.97 11.52
N THR A 234 -10.06 -11.73 12.55
CA THR A 234 -10.47 -11.78 13.97
C THR A 234 -9.90 -10.62 14.78
N GLY A 235 -9.10 -9.77 14.14
CA GLY A 235 -8.50 -8.60 14.73
C GLY A 235 -9.43 -7.37 14.72
N ASN A 236 -8.87 -6.20 15.06
CA ASN A 236 -9.65 -4.96 15.13
C ASN A 236 -10.06 -4.39 13.75
N LEU A 237 -9.54 -4.95 12.65
CA LEU A 237 -9.99 -4.63 11.30
C LEU A 237 -11.25 -5.41 10.86
N VAL A 238 -11.85 -6.23 11.73
CA VAL A 238 -12.98 -7.10 11.36
C VAL A 238 -14.17 -6.34 10.78
N ASP A 239 -14.40 -5.10 11.22
CA ASP A 239 -15.47 -4.22 10.75
C ASP A 239 -14.95 -3.08 9.83
N PHE A 240 -13.67 -3.15 9.38
CA PHE A 240 -13.13 -2.13 8.49
C PHE A 240 -13.84 -2.15 7.14
N ASP A 241 -14.43 -1.03 6.77
CA ASP A 241 -15.11 -0.83 5.50
C ASP A 241 -15.10 0.65 5.12
N VAL A 242 -14.56 0.96 3.93
CA VAL A 242 -14.55 2.31 3.36
C VAL A 242 -15.35 2.40 2.07
N THR A 243 -16.07 1.35 1.70
CA THR A 243 -16.76 1.25 0.40
C THR A 243 -17.81 2.34 0.19
N ASP A 244 -18.55 2.70 1.21
CA ASP A 244 -19.56 3.77 1.15
C ASP A 244 -18.94 5.15 0.89
N ARG A 245 -17.64 5.32 1.14
CA ARG A 245 -16.90 6.58 1.00
C ARG A 245 -15.94 6.61 -0.19
N LEU A 246 -15.83 5.53 -0.96
CA LEU A 246 -14.91 5.47 -2.12
C LEU A 246 -15.22 6.54 -3.17
N HIS A 247 -16.47 6.98 -3.26
CA HIS A 247 -16.90 8.06 -4.16
C HIS A 247 -16.34 9.44 -3.78
N GLU A 248 -15.79 9.61 -2.58
CA GLU A 248 -15.13 10.84 -2.11
C GLU A 248 -13.70 11.00 -2.66
N ILE A 249 -13.11 9.93 -3.24
CA ILE A 249 -11.76 9.97 -3.80
C ILE A 249 -11.76 10.76 -5.11
N ASP A 250 -11.43 12.05 -5.01
CA ASP A 250 -11.42 12.99 -6.15
C ASP A 250 -9.99 13.17 -6.69
N THR A 251 -9.41 12.09 -7.20
CA THR A 251 -8.13 12.09 -7.93
C THR A 251 -8.09 10.91 -8.90
N ALA A 252 -7.05 10.81 -9.75
CA ALA A 252 -6.90 9.65 -10.64
C ALA A 252 -6.65 8.38 -9.82
N VAL A 253 -7.41 7.30 -10.08
CA VAL A 253 -7.27 6.01 -9.39
C VAL A 253 -7.01 4.88 -10.36
N LEU A 254 -6.01 4.03 -10.04
CA LEU A 254 -5.79 2.73 -10.66
C LEU A 254 -6.07 1.63 -9.65
N LEU A 255 -7.00 0.74 -9.97
CA LEU A 255 -7.15 -0.58 -9.34
C LEU A 255 -6.33 -1.58 -10.14
N ILE A 256 -5.46 -2.36 -9.49
CA ILE A 256 -4.67 -3.40 -10.14
C ILE A 256 -4.66 -4.66 -9.28
N ALA A 257 -4.97 -5.82 -9.85
CA ALA A 257 -5.00 -7.11 -9.16
C ALA A 257 -4.54 -8.24 -10.06
N GLY A 258 -4.26 -9.41 -9.49
CA GLY A 258 -3.97 -10.62 -10.23
C GLY A 258 -5.23 -11.35 -10.67
N GLU A 259 -5.13 -12.20 -11.72
CA GLU A 259 -6.26 -13.00 -12.22
C GLU A 259 -6.77 -14.02 -11.18
N PHE A 260 -5.87 -14.56 -10.36
CA PHE A 260 -6.20 -15.56 -9.33
C PHE A 260 -6.12 -15.02 -7.90
N ASP A 261 -6.19 -13.68 -7.78
CA ASP A 261 -6.01 -12.94 -6.54
C ASP A 261 -7.11 -13.26 -5.50
N GLU A 262 -6.75 -13.25 -4.23
CA GLU A 262 -7.72 -13.26 -3.13
C GLU A 262 -8.56 -11.98 -3.08
N ALA A 263 -7.99 -10.83 -3.51
CA ALA A 263 -8.74 -9.64 -3.86
C ALA A 263 -9.35 -9.82 -5.26
N ARG A 264 -10.42 -10.57 -5.36
CA ARG A 264 -10.96 -11.12 -6.60
C ARG A 264 -11.19 -10.06 -7.68
N PRO A 265 -10.89 -10.38 -8.97
CA PRO A 265 -11.18 -9.49 -10.10
C PRO A 265 -12.62 -8.97 -10.14
N GLU A 266 -13.60 -9.80 -9.78
CA GLU A 266 -15.01 -9.41 -9.73
C GLU A 266 -15.25 -8.34 -8.67
N ARG A 267 -14.64 -8.47 -7.49
CA ARG A 267 -14.69 -7.47 -6.44
C ARG A 267 -14.02 -6.16 -6.85
N MET A 268 -12.90 -6.25 -7.58
CA MET A 268 -12.25 -5.06 -8.15
C MET A 268 -13.14 -4.32 -9.15
N LEU A 269 -13.93 -5.05 -9.94
CA LEU A 269 -14.94 -4.45 -10.83
C LEU A 269 -16.06 -3.74 -10.05
N ASP A 270 -16.44 -4.25 -8.89
CA ASP A 270 -17.44 -3.59 -8.04
C ASP A 270 -16.87 -2.33 -7.40
N TYR A 271 -15.66 -2.36 -6.88
CA TYR A 271 -14.97 -1.17 -6.36
C TYR A 271 -14.73 -0.11 -7.44
N GLN A 272 -14.40 -0.52 -8.68
CA GLN A 272 -14.27 0.40 -9.81
C GLN A 272 -15.54 1.23 -10.04
N LYS A 273 -16.72 0.63 -9.87
CA LYS A 273 -18.00 1.34 -10.01
C LYS A 273 -18.24 2.37 -8.91
N LEU A 274 -17.63 2.15 -7.72
CA LEU A 274 -17.74 3.05 -6.57
C LEU A 274 -16.75 4.23 -6.62
N ILE A 275 -15.69 4.14 -7.46
CA ILE A 275 -14.67 5.19 -7.62
C ILE A 275 -14.80 5.83 -9.00
N PRO A 276 -15.42 7.01 -9.11
CA PRO A 276 -15.67 7.65 -10.40
C PRO A 276 -14.38 7.89 -11.20
N GLY A 277 -14.36 7.47 -12.46
CA GLY A 277 -13.22 7.70 -13.36
C GLY A 277 -12.00 6.81 -13.12
N SER A 278 -12.08 5.86 -12.19
CA SER A 278 -10.98 4.91 -11.93
C SER A 278 -10.75 3.96 -13.11
N GLN A 279 -9.50 3.49 -13.22
CA GLN A 279 -9.09 2.45 -14.15
C GLN A 279 -8.93 1.12 -13.40
N LEU A 280 -9.16 0.00 -14.09
CA LEU A 280 -8.93 -1.34 -13.56
C LEU A 280 -8.05 -2.13 -14.53
N VAL A 281 -7.01 -2.75 -13.99
CA VAL A 281 -6.15 -3.68 -14.73
C VAL A 281 -6.04 -5.00 -13.97
N ILE A 282 -6.29 -6.11 -14.67
CA ILE A 282 -6.08 -7.46 -14.14
C ILE A 282 -4.87 -8.07 -14.81
N ILE A 283 -3.82 -8.35 -14.04
CA ILE A 283 -2.60 -9.01 -14.51
C ILE A 283 -2.88 -10.50 -14.62
N LYS A 284 -2.68 -11.05 -15.83
CA LYS A 284 -2.96 -12.46 -16.12
C LYS A 284 -1.96 -13.41 -15.43
N ASP A 285 -2.36 -14.66 -15.20
CA ASP A 285 -1.55 -15.77 -14.68
C ASP A 285 -0.77 -15.45 -13.38
N VAL A 286 -1.31 -14.61 -12.51
CA VAL A 286 -0.76 -14.29 -11.19
C VAL A 286 -1.88 -14.12 -10.18
N ALA A 287 -1.51 -14.12 -8.89
CA ALA A 287 -2.40 -13.87 -7.77
C ALA A 287 -1.99 -12.58 -7.04
N HIS A 288 -2.23 -12.50 -5.73
CA HIS A 288 -2.01 -11.33 -4.88
C HIS A 288 -0.59 -10.74 -4.97
N ALA A 289 0.43 -11.59 -5.10
CA ALA A 289 1.83 -11.17 -5.23
C ALA A 289 2.23 -10.75 -6.66
N SER A 290 1.32 -10.13 -7.44
CA SER A 290 1.46 -9.83 -8.86
C SER A 290 2.72 -9.05 -9.24
N LEU A 291 3.12 -8.03 -8.45
CA LEU A 291 4.37 -7.27 -8.65
C LEU A 291 5.61 -8.16 -8.68
N SER A 292 5.70 -9.17 -7.82
CA SER A 292 6.87 -10.05 -7.75
C SER A 292 6.84 -11.17 -8.79
N ARG A 293 5.69 -11.46 -9.38
CA ARG A 293 5.49 -12.55 -10.34
C ARG A 293 5.55 -12.08 -11.79
N LYS A 294 5.10 -10.85 -12.07
CA LYS A 294 5.20 -10.20 -13.38
C LYS A 294 5.70 -8.75 -13.27
N PRO A 295 6.91 -8.55 -12.74
CA PRO A 295 7.42 -7.23 -12.36
C PRO A 295 7.52 -6.27 -13.56
N VAL A 296 7.87 -6.74 -14.73
CA VAL A 296 8.02 -5.90 -15.94
C VAL A 296 6.66 -5.39 -16.41
N GLU A 297 5.68 -6.29 -16.59
CA GLU A 297 4.32 -5.94 -17.00
C GLU A 297 3.64 -5.03 -15.95
N TYR A 298 3.83 -5.36 -14.67
CA TYR A 298 3.27 -4.59 -13.56
C TYR A 298 3.79 -3.16 -13.53
N ARG A 299 5.13 -2.97 -13.59
CA ARG A 299 5.75 -1.64 -13.59
C ARG A 299 5.37 -0.84 -14.83
N ALA A 300 5.35 -1.44 -16.01
CA ALA A 300 4.93 -0.76 -17.24
C ALA A 300 3.47 -0.26 -17.17
N THR A 301 2.58 -1.07 -16.58
CA THR A 301 1.19 -0.69 -16.33
C THR A 301 1.10 0.50 -15.37
N LEU A 302 1.82 0.42 -14.26
CA LEU A 302 1.85 1.47 -13.25
C LEU A 302 2.42 2.77 -13.83
N GLU A 303 3.57 2.73 -14.49
CA GLU A 303 4.24 3.88 -15.11
C GLU A 303 3.33 4.61 -16.10
N ALA A 304 2.71 3.87 -17.03
CA ALA A 304 1.77 4.45 -17.99
C ALA A 304 0.60 5.17 -17.33
N PHE A 305 0.11 4.66 -16.20
CA PHE A 305 -0.94 5.31 -15.41
C PHE A 305 -0.43 6.59 -14.73
N LEU A 306 0.74 6.54 -14.08
CA LEU A 306 1.32 7.69 -13.38
C LEU A 306 1.59 8.85 -14.36
N ASP A 307 2.18 8.57 -15.51
CA ASP A 307 2.45 9.56 -16.56
C ASP A 307 1.15 10.19 -17.10
N THR A 308 0.11 9.36 -17.30
CA THR A 308 -1.21 9.85 -17.72
C THR A 308 -1.83 10.78 -16.67
N ALA A 309 -1.67 10.47 -15.38
CA ALA A 309 -2.17 11.30 -14.30
C ALA A 309 -1.46 12.65 -14.24
N GLU A 310 -0.13 12.68 -14.41
CA GLU A 310 0.65 13.93 -14.47
C GLU A 310 0.28 14.80 -15.68
N MET A 311 0.06 14.19 -16.86
CA MET A 311 -0.33 14.93 -18.06
C MET A 311 -1.67 15.65 -17.93
N LYS A 312 -2.60 15.11 -17.15
CA LYS A 312 -3.92 15.71 -16.92
C LYS A 312 -3.89 16.92 -15.98
N GLN A 313 -2.80 17.10 -15.24
CA GLN A 313 -2.63 18.25 -14.33
C GLN A 313 -1.93 19.46 -14.97
N ARG A 314 -1.31 19.26 -16.12
CA ARG A 314 -0.66 20.32 -16.92
C ARG A 314 -1.67 21.03 -17.82
#